data_25a4ec7b4663e208c6b8222c785ce52a
#
_entry.id   25a4ec7b4663e208c6b8222c785ce52a
#
_cell.length_a   1.000
_cell.length_b   1.000
_cell.length_c   1.000
_cell.angle_alpha   90.00
_cell.angle_beta   90.00
_cell.angle_gamma   90.00
#
_symmetry.space_group_name_H-M   'P 1'
#
loop_
_entity.id
_entity.type
_entity.pdbx_description
1 polymer ?
#
loop_
_entity_poly.entity_id
_entity_poly.type
_entity_poly.pdbx_seq_one_letter_code
_entity_poly.pdbx_strand_id
1 'polypeptide(L)'
;ETAQVGLRLEALAEITAVKREKQAAIVHDWQNKWALEGSCGPRNAGMGYWDELKRHYNALAREGIAVEFVDQNADLTGYGLVVVPMLYLLTDVFAKKLCAFAQNGGTVIVTYWSGVVDESDLCRLGDTPYGLTELLGLRRTEIDGMYDGETRSCMPVAGCTLPAAQASTL
;
A
#
# COMPACT_ATOMS: atom_id res chain seq x y z
N GLU A 1 -25.91 29.24 -7.89
CA GLU A 1 -24.80 28.57 -7.16
C GLU A 1 -23.78 27.95 -8.12
N THR A 2 -24.19 27.11 -9.09
CA THR A 2 -23.26 26.43 -10.02
C THR A 2 -22.41 27.38 -10.84
N ALA A 3 -23.00 28.48 -11.35
CA ALA A 3 -22.27 29.50 -12.11
C ALA A 3 -21.21 30.23 -11.24
N GLN A 4 -21.51 30.46 -9.95
CA GLN A 4 -20.55 31.07 -9.03
C GLN A 4 -19.37 30.14 -8.71
N VAL A 5 -19.61 28.84 -8.63
CA VAL A 5 -18.55 27.84 -8.48
C VAL A 5 -17.66 27.85 -9.73
N GLY A 6 -18.24 27.88 -10.94
CA GLY A 6 -17.50 27.99 -12.19
C GLY A 6 -16.56 29.20 -12.23
N LEU A 7 -17.07 30.38 -11.90
CA LEU A 7 -16.26 31.61 -11.85
C LEU A 7 -15.11 31.54 -10.83
N ARG A 8 -15.34 30.91 -9.68
CA ARG A 8 -14.28 30.69 -8.68
C ARG A 8 -13.21 29.72 -9.16
N LEU A 9 -13.63 28.66 -9.87
CA LEU A 9 -12.69 27.69 -10.46
C LEU A 9 -11.85 28.35 -11.57
N GLU A 10 -12.45 29.20 -12.41
CA GLU A 10 -11.70 29.98 -13.40
C GLU A 10 -10.67 30.92 -12.74
N ALA A 11 -11.04 31.60 -11.64
CA ALA A 11 -10.12 32.42 -10.89
C ALA A 11 -8.97 31.63 -10.23
N LEU A 12 -9.13 30.33 -10.05
CA LEU A 12 -8.13 29.44 -9.49
C LEU A 12 -7.35 28.66 -10.56
N ALA A 13 -7.54 28.97 -11.85
CA ALA A 13 -6.92 28.24 -12.96
C ALA A 13 -5.38 28.19 -12.87
N GLU A 14 -4.74 29.20 -12.28
CA GLU A 14 -3.30 29.24 -12.07
C GLU A 14 -2.81 28.08 -11.16
N ILE A 15 -3.65 27.62 -10.21
CA ILE A 15 -3.29 26.53 -9.29
C ILE A 15 -3.18 25.18 -10.04
N THR A 16 -3.90 25.01 -11.15
CA THR A 16 -3.87 23.78 -11.95
C THR A 16 -2.53 23.59 -12.67
N ALA A 17 -1.75 24.64 -12.85
CA ALA A 17 -0.42 24.60 -13.46
C ALA A 17 0.70 24.24 -12.48
N VAL A 18 0.43 24.23 -11.17
CA VAL A 18 1.43 23.88 -10.16
C VAL A 18 1.73 22.40 -10.20
N LYS A 19 2.95 22.04 -10.60
CA LYS A 19 3.45 20.69 -10.49
C LYS A 19 3.81 20.39 -9.03
N ARG A 20 3.14 19.42 -8.43
CA ARG A 20 3.55 18.89 -7.14
C ARG A 20 4.84 18.09 -7.31
N GLU A 21 5.77 18.23 -6.39
CA GLU A 21 6.87 17.29 -6.27
C GLU A 21 6.31 15.93 -5.86
N LYS A 22 6.67 14.89 -6.59
CA LYS A 22 6.35 13.52 -6.26
C LYS A 22 7.28 13.06 -5.15
N GLN A 23 6.77 12.93 -3.94
CA GLN A 23 7.56 12.47 -2.79
C GLN A 23 7.23 11.04 -2.41
N ALA A 24 5.95 10.77 -2.17
CA ALA A 24 5.48 9.45 -1.79
C ALA A 24 4.23 9.06 -2.57
N ALA A 25 4.12 7.78 -2.92
CA ALA A 25 2.92 7.18 -3.47
C ALA A 25 2.35 6.14 -2.51
N ILE A 26 1.02 6.10 -2.39
CA ILE A 26 0.29 5.01 -1.74
C ILE A 26 -0.50 4.28 -2.81
N VAL A 27 -0.28 2.97 -2.90
CA VAL A 27 -0.98 2.15 -3.89
C VAL A 27 -2.40 1.90 -3.44
N HIS A 28 -3.35 2.33 -4.26
CA HIS A 28 -4.78 2.05 -4.12
C HIS A 28 -5.32 1.52 -5.43
N ASP A 29 -5.93 0.36 -5.39
CA ASP A 29 -6.48 -0.31 -6.56
C ASP A 29 -7.89 -0.80 -6.26
N TRP A 30 -8.83 -0.47 -7.15
CA TRP A 30 -10.23 -0.86 -6.99
C TRP A 30 -10.45 -2.36 -7.16
N GLN A 31 -9.72 -3.01 -8.06
CA GLN A 31 -9.81 -4.46 -8.25
C GLN A 31 -9.31 -5.19 -7.01
N ASN A 32 -8.20 -4.71 -6.44
CA ASN A 32 -7.70 -5.20 -5.16
C ASN A 32 -8.74 -5.05 -4.03
N LYS A 33 -9.40 -3.89 -3.96
CA LYS A 33 -10.45 -3.65 -2.96
C LYS A 33 -11.59 -4.65 -3.12
N TRP A 34 -12.09 -4.86 -4.33
CA TRP A 34 -13.18 -5.80 -4.58
C TRP A 34 -12.77 -7.25 -4.30
N ALA A 35 -11.54 -7.65 -4.66
CA ALA A 35 -11.01 -8.96 -4.35
C ALA A 35 -10.93 -9.19 -2.83
N LEU A 36 -10.44 -8.20 -2.07
CA LEU A 36 -10.42 -8.26 -0.61
C LEU A 36 -11.82 -8.38 0.01
N GLU A 37 -12.79 -7.61 -0.50
CA GLU A 37 -14.18 -7.67 -0.02
C GLU A 37 -14.88 -8.98 -0.39
N GLY A 38 -14.50 -9.59 -1.51
CA GLY A 38 -15.00 -10.90 -1.96
C GLY A 38 -14.27 -12.08 -1.33
N SER A 39 -13.12 -11.85 -0.71
CA SER A 39 -12.34 -12.94 -0.13
C SER A 39 -13.10 -13.62 1.02
N CYS A 40 -13.23 -14.95 0.94
CA CYS A 40 -13.90 -15.76 1.95
C CYS A 40 -12.89 -16.68 2.63
N GLY A 41 -12.53 -16.39 3.85
CA GLY A 41 -11.63 -17.21 4.65
C GLY A 41 -11.83 -16.97 6.14
N PRO A 42 -11.20 -17.75 6.99
CA PRO A 42 -11.25 -17.52 8.42
C PRO A 42 -10.76 -16.10 8.73
N ARG A 43 -11.65 -15.26 9.28
CA ARG A 43 -11.36 -13.89 9.74
C ARG A 43 -11.00 -12.88 8.65
N ASN A 44 -11.49 -13.06 7.43
CA ASN A 44 -11.33 -12.09 6.34
C ASN A 44 -12.43 -11.03 6.30
N ALA A 45 -13.49 -11.16 7.09
CA ALA A 45 -14.55 -10.18 7.11
C ALA A 45 -14.08 -8.87 7.76
N GLY A 46 -14.33 -7.75 7.09
CA GLY A 46 -14.05 -6.43 7.65
C GLY A 46 -12.57 -6.06 7.72
N MET A 47 -11.74 -6.48 6.76
CA MET A 47 -10.29 -6.27 6.78
C MET A 47 -9.81 -4.81 6.81
N GLY A 48 -10.69 -3.84 6.76
CA GLY A 48 -10.34 -2.44 7.01
C GLY A 48 -9.39 -1.81 5.98
N TYR A 49 -9.44 -2.21 4.72
CA TYR A 49 -8.52 -1.71 3.68
C TYR A 49 -8.45 -0.17 3.62
N TRP A 50 -9.61 0.51 3.70
CA TRP A 50 -9.66 1.97 3.72
C TRP A 50 -8.99 2.59 4.95
N ASP A 51 -9.11 1.93 6.10
CA ASP A 51 -8.52 2.44 7.33
C ASP A 51 -7.01 2.28 7.32
N GLU A 52 -6.52 1.20 6.69
CA GLU A 52 -5.09 1.00 6.48
C GLU A 52 -4.51 2.06 5.53
N LEU A 53 -5.18 2.33 4.41
CA LEU A 53 -4.79 3.42 3.51
C LEU A 53 -4.72 4.78 4.23
N LYS A 54 -5.74 5.09 5.03
CA LYS A 54 -5.81 6.35 5.81
C LYS A 54 -4.69 6.43 6.85
N ARG A 55 -4.32 5.32 7.49
CA ARG A 55 -3.23 5.30 8.47
C ARG A 55 -1.91 5.69 7.83
N HIS A 56 -1.57 5.06 6.72
CA HIS A 56 -0.35 5.39 5.98
C HIS A 56 -0.37 6.82 5.47
N TYR A 57 -1.49 7.26 4.89
CA TYR A 57 -1.65 8.65 4.46
C TYR A 57 -1.45 9.63 5.61
N ASN A 58 -2.13 9.42 6.74
CA ASN A 58 -2.06 10.31 7.89
C ASN A 58 -0.65 10.36 8.50
N ALA A 59 0.06 9.23 8.52
CA ALA A 59 1.43 9.20 9.02
C ALA A 59 2.35 10.08 8.17
N LEU A 60 2.29 9.94 6.85
CA LEU A 60 3.11 10.74 5.92
C LEU A 60 2.69 12.22 5.90
N ALA A 61 1.38 12.48 5.90
CA ALA A 61 0.87 13.85 5.87
C ALA A 61 1.23 14.66 7.14
N ARG A 62 1.31 14.01 8.31
CA ARG A 62 1.76 14.67 9.56
C ARG A 62 3.21 15.11 9.50
N GLU A 63 4.04 14.39 8.74
CA GLU A 63 5.45 14.75 8.49
C GLU A 63 5.60 15.75 7.33
N GLY A 64 4.51 16.24 6.76
CA GLY A 64 4.54 17.20 5.66
C GLY A 64 4.94 16.59 4.31
N ILE A 65 4.93 15.26 4.19
CA ILE A 65 5.29 14.55 2.96
C ILE A 65 4.11 14.61 1.98
N ALA A 66 4.37 15.05 0.76
CA ALA A 66 3.35 15.05 -0.30
C ALA A 66 3.05 13.64 -0.77
N VAL A 67 1.79 13.22 -0.64
CA VAL A 67 1.33 11.86 -0.96
C VAL A 67 0.37 11.89 -2.13
N GLU A 68 0.58 11.00 -3.09
CA GLU A 68 -0.35 10.71 -4.18
C GLU A 68 -0.87 9.27 -4.05
N PHE A 69 -2.16 9.07 -4.33
CA PHE A 69 -2.71 7.72 -4.50
C PHE A 69 -2.56 7.30 -5.95
N VAL A 70 -2.00 6.13 -6.16
CA VAL A 70 -1.71 5.57 -7.48
C VAL A 70 -2.24 4.15 -7.61
N ASP A 71 -2.61 3.72 -8.81
CA ASP A 71 -2.97 2.33 -9.09
C ASP A 71 -1.76 1.51 -9.56
N GLN A 72 -1.97 0.22 -9.84
CA GLN A 72 -0.92 -0.68 -10.33
C GLN A 72 -0.43 -0.35 -11.76
N ASN A 73 -1.15 0.49 -12.51
CA ASN A 73 -0.72 0.90 -13.86
C ASN A 73 0.21 2.12 -13.82
N ALA A 74 0.22 2.86 -12.72
CA ALA A 74 0.97 4.10 -12.60
C ALA A 74 2.46 3.95 -12.89
N ASP A 75 3.05 5.03 -13.38
CA ASP A 75 4.49 5.21 -13.45
C ASP A 75 5.01 5.68 -12.09
N LEU A 76 5.96 4.92 -11.54
CA LEU A 76 6.56 5.20 -10.24
C LEU A 76 7.76 6.17 -10.31
N THR A 77 8.08 6.66 -11.50
CA THR A 77 9.20 7.58 -11.70
C THR A 77 9.01 8.88 -10.93
N GLY A 78 10.03 9.30 -10.21
CA GLY A 78 10.05 10.54 -9.46
C GLY A 78 9.58 10.44 -8.01
N TYR A 79 8.99 9.32 -7.59
CA TYR A 79 8.74 9.07 -6.17
C TYR A 79 10.01 8.59 -5.47
N GLY A 80 10.17 8.94 -4.20
CA GLY A 80 11.21 8.39 -3.32
C GLY A 80 10.71 7.22 -2.49
N LEU A 81 9.39 7.18 -2.22
CA LEU A 81 8.73 6.19 -1.40
C LEU A 81 7.45 5.68 -2.07
N VAL A 82 7.28 4.37 -2.09
CA VAL A 82 6.03 3.70 -2.48
C VAL A 82 5.54 2.81 -1.35
N VAL A 83 4.35 3.10 -0.84
CA VAL A 83 3.68 2.28 0.18
C VAL A 83 2.63 1.41 -0.49
N VAL A 84 2.65 0.12 -0.18
CA VAL A 84 1.81 -0.92 -0.78
C VAL A 84 0.97 -1.56 0.33
N PRO A 85 -0.14 -0.92 0.74
CA PRO A 85 -0.98 -1.43 1.83
C PRO A 85 -1.90 -2.53 1.32
N MET A 86 -1.84 -3.70 1.94
CA MET A 86 -2.76 -4.83 1.69
C MET A 86 -3.06 -5.05 0.20
N LEU A 87 -2.04 -5.04 -0.65
CA LEU A 87 -2.19 -5.29 -2.08
C LEU A 87 -2.35 -6.79 -2.34
N TYR A 88 -3.49 -7.32 -1.92
CA TYR A 88 -3.88 -8.73 -1.99
C TYR A 88 -3.80 -9.26 -3.43
N LEU A 89 -4.44 -8.54 -4.35
CA LEU A 89 -4.35 -8.76 -5.78
C LEU A 89 -3.14 -7.99 -6.33
N LEU A 90 -2.09 -8.72 -6.65
CA LEU A 90 -0.85 -8.16 -7.18
C LEU A 90 -0.61 -8.69 -8.60
N THR A 91 -0.53 -7.77 -9.56
CA THR A 91 -0.20 -8.13 -10.94
C THR A 91 1.30 -8.37 -11.13
N ASP A 92 1.66 -9.28 -12.02
CA ASP A 92 3.07 -9.57 -12.35
C ASP A 92 3.81 -8.32 -12.87
N VAL A 93 3.09 -7.50 -13.62
CA VAL A 93 3.66 -6.25 -14.18
C VAL A 93 4.02 -5.29 -13.05
N PHE A 94 3.13 -5.13 -12.07
CA PHE A 94 3.37 -4.21 -10.97
C PHE A 94 4.43 -4.73 -10.00
N ALA A 95 4.47 -6.04 -9.73
CA ALA A 95 5.56 -6.64 -8.95
C ALA A 95 6.93 -6.34 -9.54
N LYS A 96 7.09 -6.48 -10.88
CA LYS A 96 8.32 -6.13 -11.58
C LYS A 96 8.63 -4.64 -11.50
N LYS A 97 7.62 -3.75 -11.59
CA LYS A 97 7.81 -2.30 -11.41
C LYS A 97 8.33 -1.97 -10.00
N LEU A 98 7.77 -2.58 -8.95
CA LEU A 98 8.24 -2.38 -7.57
C LEU A 98 9.68 -2.84 -7.38
N CYS A 99 10.05 -4.00 -7.95
CA CYS A 99 11.42 -4.49 -7.92
C CYS A 99 12.38 -3.52 -8.62
N ALA A 100 12.04 -3.07 -9.82
CA ALA A 100 12.84 -2.10 -10.56
C ALA A 100 12.95 -0.75 -9.83
N PHE A 101 11.86 -0.27 -9.22
CA PHE A 101 11.84 0.95 -8.43
C PHE A 101 12.81 0.87 -7.25
N ALA A 102 12.79 -0.23 -6.50
CA ALA A 102 13.70 -0.42 -5.37
C ALA A 102 15.17 -0.57 -5.81
N GLN A 103 15.42 -1.30 -6.90
CA GLN A 103 16.77 -1.44 -7.48
C GLN A 103 17.36 -0.10 -7.93
N ASN A 104 16.52 0.84 -8.33
CA ASN A 104 16.90 2.21 -8.69
C ASN A 104 17.01 3.17 -7.46
N GLY A 105 16.97 2.64 -6.25
CA GLY A 105 17.17 3.40 -5.01
C GLY A 105 15.90 3.91 -4.36
N GLY A 106 14.72 3.56 -4.88
CA GLY A 106 13.44 3.87 -4.24
C GLY A 106 13.19 3.02 -3.00
N THR A 107 12.42 3.54 -2.06
CA THR A 107 11.99 2.81 -0.86
C THR A 107 10.60 2.22 -1.07
N VAL A 108 10.43 0.92 -0.80
CA VAL A 108 9.14 0.23 -0.87
C VAL A 108 8.74 -0.28 0.51
N ILE A 109 7.55 0.09 0.96
CA ILE A 109 6.94 -0.46 2.18
C ILE A 109 5.78 -1.35 1.75
N VAL A 110 5.86 -2.63 2.06
CA VAL A 110 4.80 -3.62 1.78
C VAL A 110 4.20 -4.06 3.10
N THR A 111 2.87 -4.06 3.19
CA THR A 111 2.19 -4.53 4.41
C THR A 111 1.70 -5.97 4.26
N TYR A 112 1.10 -6.50 5.32
CA TYR A 112 0.46 -7.81 5.32
C TYR A 112 -0.60 -7.95 4.22
N TRP A 113 -1.01 -9.17 3.91
CA TRP A 113 -1.98 -9.49 2.86
C TRP A 113 -1.59 -9.06 1.44
N SER A 114 -0.35 -8.71 1.17
CA SER A 114 0.09 -8.37 -0.18
C SER A 114 0.57 -9.61 -0.95
N GLY A 115 0.31 -9.64 -2.26
CA GLY A 115 0.78 -10.67 -3.17
C GLY A 115 0.21 -12.07 -2.89
N VAL A 116 -1.09 -12.18 -2.67
CA VAL A 116 -1.78 -13.45 -2.38
C VAL A 116 -2.42 -14.04 -3.63
N VAL A 117 -3.10 -13.21 -4.43
CA VAL A 117 -3.79 -13.64 -5.65
C VAL A 117 -3.30 -12.88 -6.86
N ASP A 118 -3.59 -13.43 -8.03
CA ASP A 118 -3.35 -12.80 -9.33
C ASP A 118 -4.54 -11.93 -9.78
N GLU A 119 -4.46 -11.43 -11.00
CA GLU A 119 -5.49 -10.59 -11.62
C GLU A 119 -6.83 -11.29 -11.87
N SER A 120 -6.87 -12.61 -11.75
CA SER A 120 -8.08 -13.43 -11.84
C SER A 120 -8.64 -13.84 -10.47
N ASP A 121 -8.11 -13.26 -9.39
CA ASP A 121 -8.42 -13.60 -7.99
C ASP A 121 -8.09 -15.07 -7.65
N LEU A 122 -7.12 -15.66 -8.34
CA LEU A 122 -6.62 -17.01 -8.06
C LEU A 122 -5.40 -16.95 -7.14
N CYS A 123 -5.42 -17.78 -6.10
CA CYS A 123 -4.28 -17.89 -5.19
C CYS A 123 -3.02 -18.29 -5.96
N ARG A 124 -1.96 -17.53 -5.76
CA ARG A 124 -0.65 -17.83 -6.31
C ARG A 124 -0.06 -19.07 -5.64
N LEU A 125 0.44 -20.00 -6.46
CA LEU A 125 1.19 -21.16 -5.98
C LEU A 125 2.67 -20.76 -5.79
N GLY A 126 3.25 -21.15 -4.67
CA GLY A 126 4.66 -20.90 -4.37
C GLY A 126 4.88 -19.86 -3.28
N ASP A 127 6.03 -19.19 -3.36
CA ASP A 127 6.47 -18.28 -2.31
C ASP A 127 5.66 -16.98 -2.32
N THR A 128 5.23 -16.59 -1.14
CA THR A 128 4.49 -15.34 -0.95
C THR A 128 5.25 -14.39 0.00
N PRO A 129 5.13 -13.07 -0.15
CA PRO A 129 4.31 -12.34 -1.14
C PRO A 129 4.84 -12.54 -2.57
N TYR A 130 3.98 -13.01 -3.45
CA TYR A 130 4.35 -13.41 -4.80
C TYR A 130 5.03 -12.27 -5.57
N GLY A 131 6.13 -12.60 -6.25
CA GLY A 131 6.90 -11.65 -7.04
C GLY A 131 7.72 -10.63 -6.23
N LEU A 132 7.62 -10.65 -4.89
CA LEU A 132 8.31 -9.70 -4.00
C LEU A 132 9.24 -10.38 -2.98
N THR A 133 9.29 -11.70 -2.94
CA THR A 133 10.09 -12.46 -1.95
C THR A 133 11.57 -12.13 -1.98
N GLU A 134 12.15 -12.02 -3.17
CA GLU A 134 13.56 -11.64 -3.33
C GLU A 134 13.81 -10.18 -2.93
N LEU A 135 12.90 -9.28 -3.33
CA LEU A 135 12.97 -7.86 -3.00
C LEU A 135 12.95 -7.63 -1.48
N LEU A 136 12.04 -8.33 -0.80
CA LEU A 136 11.82 -8.17 0.64
C LEU A 136 12.79 -9.02 1.47
N GLY A 137 13.47 -9.99 0.87
CA GLY A 137 14.34 -10.92 1.59
C GLY A 137 13.59 -11.81 2.58
N LEU A 138 12.30 -12.02 2.37
CA LEU A 138 11.45 -12.83 3.25
C LEU A 138 10.49 -13.71 2.45
N ARG A 139 10.06 -14.79 3.09
CA ARG A 139 9.04 -15.71 2.59
C ARG A 139 7.96 -15.83 3.66
N ARG A 140 6.71 -15.64 3.25
CA ARG A 140 5.57 -15.89 4.12
C ARG A 140 5.16 -17.35 4.00
N THR A 141 5.23 -18.10 5.09
CA THR A 141 4.84 -19.51 5.15
C THR A 141 3.43 -19.69 5.69
N GLU A 142 2.96 -18.76 6.52
CA GLU A 142 1.67 -18.89 7.21
C GLU A 142 1.03 -17.52 7.42
N ILE A 143 -0.28 -17.49 7.48
CA ILE A 143 -1.08 -16.32 7.87
C ILE A 143 -1.91 -16.74 9.07
N ASP A 144 -1.71 -16.06 10.19
CA ASP A 144 -2.46 -16.29 11.42
C ASP A 144 -3.27 -15.04 11.75
N GLY A 145 -4.59 -15.20 11.89
CA GLY A 145 -5.50 -14.13 12.29
C GLY A 145 -5.56 -14.00 13.79
N MET A 146 -5.36 -12.79 14.31
CA MET A 146 -5.51 -12.52 15.73
C MET A 146 -6.99 -12.37 16.13
N TYR A 147 -7.34 -12.70 17.37
CA TYR A 147 -8.66 -12.44 17.93
C TYR A 147 -8.81 -10.96 18.32
N ASP A 148 -10.06 -10.50 18.37
CA ASP A 148 -10.35 -9.14 18.80
C ASP A 148 -9.76 -8.88 20.20
N GLY A 149 -8.99 -7.79 20.30
CA GLY A 149 -8.29 -7.44 21.53
C GLY A 149 -6.96 -8.16 21.78
N GLU A 150 -6.58 -9.14 20.96
CA GLU A 150 -5.22 -9.70 21.01
C GLU A 150 -4.20 -8.68 20.56
N THR A 151 -3.06 -8.69 21.20
CA THR A 151 -1.88 -7.91 20.80
C THR A 151 -0.64 -8.80 20.81
N ARG A 152 0.24 -8.63 19.81
CA ARG A 152 1.53 -9.28 19.77
C ARG A 152 2.63 -8.23 19.73
N SER A 153 3.64 -8.41 20.54
CA SER A 153 4.80 -7.52 20.56
C SER A 153 5.78 -7.88 19.45
N CYS A 154 6.14 -6.89 18.65
CA CYS A 154 7.22 -7.01 17.67
C CYS A 154 8.49 -6.43 18.28
N MET A 155 9.52 -7.24 18.40
CA MET A 155 10.83 -6.80 18.91
C MET A 155 11.79 -6.63 17.75
N PRO A 156 12.55 -5.54 17.69
CA PRO A 156 13.59 -5.40 16.68
C PRO A 156 14.66 -6.48 16.86
N VAL A 157 15.16 -7.00 15.76
CA VAL A 157 16.30 -7.94 15.78
C VAL A 157 17.56 -7.18 16.18
N ALA A 158 18.51 -7.85 16.77
CA ALA A 158 19.78 -7.26 17.19
C ALA A 158 20.45 -6.51 16.01
N GLY A 159 20.79 -5.24 16.23
CA GLY A 159 21.33 -4.34 15.20
C GLY A 159 20.30 -3.47 14.47
N CYS A 160 19.00 -3.65 14.73
CA CYS A 160 17.95 -2.78 14.21
C CYS A 160 17.72 -1.60 15.17
N THR A 161 17.66 -0.38 14.64
CA THR A 161 17.41 0.84 15.43
C THR A 161 15.92 1.20 15.53
N LEU A 162 15.05 0.40 14.92
CA LEU A 162 13.61 0.65 14.99
C LEU A 162 13.08 0.38 16.41
N PRO A 163 12.17 1.21 16.92
CA PRO A 163 11.53 0.97 18.19
C PRO A 163 10.69 -0.32 18.13
N ALA A 164 10.52 -0.96 19.28
CA ALA A 164 9.57 -2.06 19.41
C ALA A 164 8.14 -1.56 19.10
N ALA A 165 7.43 -2.34 18.32
CA ALA A 165 6.04 -2.05 17.95
C ALA A 165 5.13 -3.15 18.48
N GLN A 166 3.86 -2.83 18.67
CA GLN A 166 2.82 -3.80 18.97
C GLN A 166 1.93 -3.97 17.75
N ALA A 167 1.72 -5.21 17.34
CA ALA A 167 0.67 -5.55 16.40
C ALA A 167 -0.63 -5.77 17.18
N SER A 168 -1.71 -5.17 16.73
CA SER A 168 -3.06 -5.39 17.27
C SER A 168 -4.01 -5.68 16.11
N THR A 169 -5.09 -6.37 16.43
CA THR A 169 -6.24 -6.44 15.52
C THR A 169 -6.82 -5.04 15.33
N LEU A 170 -7.27 -4.80 14.15
CA LEU A 170 -7.95 -3.58 13.73
C LEU A 170 -9.44 -3.72 13.90
#